data_ee5236cab6c7563e73fed9ba5da98515
#
_entry.id   ee5236cab6c7563e73fed9ba5da98515
#
_cell.length_a   1.000
_cell.length_b   1.000
_cell.length_c   1.000
_cell.angle_alpha   90.00
_cell.angle_beta   90.00
_cell.angle_gamma   90.00
#
_symmetry.space_group_name_H-M   'P 1'
#
loop_
_entity.id
_entity.type
_entity.pdbx_description
1 polymer ?
#
loop_
_entity_poly.entity_id
_entity_poly.type
_entity_poly.pdbx_seq_one_letter_code
_entity_poly.pdbx_strand_id
1 'polypeptide(L)'
;MKNTAQDNAANKVIMVCVTGQRSCDQLIARGLERAGQGSSVHVVHCVEPGRNFLNTPFESDAIEYLFTAAQIAGAELSLIRSEDVEDALVDFAKAKDANIIVLGAAGRPSGKEPLVMRLQRRLPEVEFDVVAARG
;
A
#
# COMPACT_ATOMS: atom_id res chain seq x y z
N MET A 1 14.49 21.57 23.47
CA MET A 1 14.81 21.33 22.08
C MET A 1 14.24 20.00 21.60
N LYS A 2 13.75 20.00 20.40
CA LYS A 2 13.14 18.80 19.90
C LYS A 2 14.14 17.77 19.48
N ASN A 3 13.80 16.53 19.75
CA ASN A 3 14.60 15.40 19.33
C ASN A 3 14.26 15.07 17.87
N THR A 4 15.24 15.24 17.00
CA THR A 4 15.03 15.03 15.57
C THR A 4 14.55 13.61 15.27
N ALA A 5 15.13 12.63 15.93
CA ALA A 5 14.73 11.25 15.71
C ALA A 5 13.28 11.01 16.11
N GLN A 6 12.86 11.62 17.19
CA GLN A 6 11.48 11.50 17.66
C GLN A 6 10.51 12.17 16.69
N ASP A 7 10.89 13.32 16.17
CA ASP A 7 10.07 14.00 15.17
C ASP A 7 9.94 13.15 13.93
N ASN A 8 11.04 12.55 13.47
CA ASN A 8 10.99 11.68 12.30
C ASN A 8 10.08 10.50 12.52
N ALA A 9 10.13 9.91 13.71
CA ALA A 9 9.26 8.78 14.02
C ALA A 9 7.79 9.18 13.99
N ALA A 10 7.49 10.41 14.45
CA ALA A 10 6.11 10.89 14.48
C ALA A 10 5.57 11.29 13.12
N ASN A 11 6.45 11.53 12.14
CA ASN A 11 6.03 12.04 10.84
C ASN A 11 6.33 11.06 9.72
N LYS A 12 6.06 9.80 9.97
CA LYS A 12 6.27 8.78 8.96
C LYS A 12 5.19 8.85 7.89
N VAL A 13 5.57 8.45 6.70
CA VAL A 13 4.64 8.29 5.58
C VAL A 13 4.52 6.80 5.32
N ILE A 14 3.31 6.28 5.47
CA ILE A 14 3.02 4.86 5.30
C ILE A 14 2.25 4.69 3.99
N MET A 15 2.73 3.81 3.13
CA MET A 15 2.06 3.48 1.88
C MET A 15 1.53 2.06 2.00
N VAL A 16 0.22 1.90 1.86
CA VAL A 16 -0.43 0.60 1.96
C VAL A 16 -0.86 0.18 0.56
N CYS A 17 -0.25 -0.88 0.04
CA CYS A 17 -0.56 -1.37 -1.31
C CYS A 17 -1.58 -2.48 -1.20
N VAL A 18 -2.81 -2.21 -1.65
CA VAL A 18 -3.85 -3.22 -1.63
C VAL A 18 -4.00 -3.84 -3.01
N THR A 19 -4.13 -5.14 -3.07
CA THR A 19 -4.20 -5.85 -4.34
C THR A 19 -5.49 -6.63 -4.50
N GLY A 20 -6.15 -6.98 -3.41
CA GLY A 20 -7.38 -7.74 -3.49
C GLY A 20 -8.32 -7.30 -2.40
N GLN A 21 -9.62 -7.46 -2.67
CA GLN A 21 -10.63 -6.99 -1.75
C GLN A 21 -10.52 -7.63 -0.37
N ARG A 22 -10.20 -8.93 -0.34
CA ARG A 22 -10.20 -9.67 0.92
C ARG A 22 -9.17 -9.18 1.92
N SER A 23 -8.05 -8.69 1.42
CA SER A 23 -6.93 -8.35 2.30
C SER A 23 -6.86 -6.87 2.63
N CYS A 24 -7.72 -6.03 2.03
CA CYS A 24 -7.54 -4.59 2.20
C CYS A 24 -7.73 -4.14 3.65
N ASP A 25 -8.71 -4.69 4.36
CA ASP A 25 -8.91 -4.32 5.76
C ASP A 25 -7.69 -4.64 6.60
N GLN A 26 -7.13 -5.82 6.39
CA GLN A 26 -5.98 -6.29 7.14
C GLN A 26 -4.75 -5.43 6.85
N LEU A 27 -4.56 -5.07 5.60
CA LEU A 27 -3.42 -4.25 5.20
C LEU A 27 -3.56 -2.83 5.73
N ILE A 28 -4.75 -2.27 5.65
CA ILE A 28 -4.99 -0.92 6.18
C ILE A 28 -4.77 -0.90 7.69
N ALA A 29 -5.26 -1.92 8.40
CA ALA A 29 -5.06 -2.01 9.83
C ALA A 29 -3.58 -2.05 10.18
N ARG A 30 -2.79 -2.81 9.42
CA ARG A 30 -1.36 -2.86 9.67
C ARG A 30 -0.72 -1.50 9.42
N GLY A 31 -1.15 -0.81 8.38
CA GLY A 31 -0.65 0.52 8.10
C GLY A 31 -0.91 1.49 9.24
N LEU A 32 -2.09 1.42 9.82
CA LEU A 32 -2.42 2.26 10.96
C LEU A 32 -1.56 1.94 12.18
N GLU A 33 -1.31 0.66 12.41
CA GLU A 33 -0.44 0.25 13.51
C GLU A 33 0.96 0.82 13.36
N ARG A 34 1.47 0.84 12.13
CA ARG A 34 2.82 1.32 11.88
C ARG A 34 2.90 2.83 11.87
N ALA A 35 1.78 3.50 11.64
CA ALA A 35 1.79 4.95 11.46
C ALA A 35 2.04 5.72 12.74
N GLY A 36 1.27 5.45 13.76
CA GLY A 36 1.34 6.25 14.96
C GLY A 36 0.81 7.65 14.74
N GLN A 37 0.95 8.48 15.75
CA GLN A 37 0.46 9.84 15.69
C GLN A 37 1.33 10.71 14.79
N GLY A 38 0.70 11.59 14.05
CA GLY A 38 1.41 12.54 13.22
C GLY A 38 1.88 11.97 11.89
N SER A 39 1.62 10.71 11.63
CA SER A 39 2.00 10.06 10.38
C SER A 39 0.87 10.14 9.40
N SER A 40 1.19 10.03 8.11
CA SER A 40 0.18 9.96 7.07
C SER A 40 0.13 8.56 6.47
N VAL A 41 -1.08 8.12 6.14
CA VAL A 41 -1.30 6.80 5.57
C VAL A 41 -1.94 6.98 4.20
N HIS A 42 -1.30 6.40 3.19
CA HIS A 42 -1.78 6.45 1.82
C HIS A 42 -2.09 5.03 1.37
N VAL A 43 -3.36 4.78 1.07
CA VAL A 43 -3.80 3.50 0.55
C VAL A 43 -3.76 3.59 -0.97
N VAL A 44 -3.02 2.69 -1.60
CA VAL A 44 -2.81 2.72 -3.03
C VAL A 44 -3.24 1.39 -3.63
N HIS A 45 -4.03 1.45 -4.68
CA HIS A 45 -4.40 0.28 -5.45
C HIS A 45 -4.09 0.56 -6.90
N CYS A 46 -3.26 -0.27 -7.50
CA CYS A 46 -2.82 -0.10 -8.88
C CYS A 46 -3.13 -1.35 -9.68
N VAL A 47 -3.77 -1.18 -10.82
CA VAL A 47 -4.08 -2.29 -11.72
C VAL A 47 -3.71 -1.91 -13.15
N GLU A 48 -3.57 -2.93 -13.97
CA GLU A 48 -3.34 -2.72 -15.39
C GLU A 48 -4.62 -2.25 -16.08
N PRO A 49 -4.50 -1.51 -17.19
CA PRO A 49 -5.68 -1.12 -17.95
C PRO A 49 -6.47 -2.36 -18.39
N GLY A 50 -7.78 -2.26 -18.34
CA GLY A 50 -8.65 -3.36 -18.74
C GLY A 50 -8.97 -4.32 -17.61
N ARG A 51 -8.33 -4.17 -16.47
CA ARG A 51 -8.64 -5.00 -15.31
C ARG A 51 -9.49 -4.21 -14.33
N ASN A 52 -10.30 -4.94 -13.59
CA ASN A 52 -11.15 -4.33 -12.57
C ASN A 52 -10.34 -4.09 -11.29
N PHE A 53 -10.64 -2.98 -10.62
CA PHE A 53 -10.03 -2.73 -9.32
C PHE A 53 -10.43 -3.82 -8.34
N LEU A 54 -9.49 -4.16 -7.47
CA LEU A 54 -9.66 -5.19 -6.44
C LEU A 54 -10.02 -6.55 -7.02
N ASN A 55 -9.77 -6.73 -8.31
CA ASN A 55 -9.91 -8.01 -8.98
C ASN A 55 -11.32 -8.60 -8.87
N THR A 56 -12.32 -7.75 -8.97
CA THR A 56 -13.72 -8.16 -8.87
C THR A 56 -14.52 -7.54 -10.01
N PRO A 57 -15.51 -8.28 -10.56
CA PRO A 57 -16.39 -7.70 -11.59
C PRO A 57 -17.33 -6.64 -11.01
N PHE A 58 -17.47 -6.57 -9.69
CA PHE A 58 -18.30 -5.56 -9.03
C PHE A 58 -17.42 -4.38 -8.62
N GLU A 59 -16.78 -3.76 -9.60
CA GLU A 59 -15.77 -2.76 -9.36
C GLU A 59 -16.29 -1.55 -8.59
N SER A 60 -17.51 -1.10 -8.91
CA SER A 60 -18.07 0.06 -8.22
C SER A 60 -18.24 -0.18 -6.73
N ASP A 61 -18.78 -1.35 -6.39
CA ASP A 61 -18.97 -1.69 -4.98
C ASP A 61 -17.64 -1.84 -4.26
N ALA A 62 -16.68 -2.43 -4.94
CA ALA A 62 -15.36 -2.64 -4.35
C ALA A 62 -14.65 -1.32 -4.10
N ILE A 63 -14.75 -0.39 -5.03
CA ILE A 63 -14.14 0.94 -4.88
C ILE A 63 -14.81 1.67 -3.72
N GLU A 64 -16.13 1.61 -3.65
CA GLU A 64 -16.86 2.27 -2.57
C GLU A 64 -16.46 1.69 -1.22
N TYR A 65 -16.35 0.38 -1.14
CA TYR A 65 -15.91 -0.27 0.08
C TYR A 65 -14.53 0.18 0.49
N LEU A 66 -13.60 0.21 -0.45
CA LEU A 66 -12.23 0.62 -0.17
C LEU A 66 -12.16 2.09 0.23
N PHE A 67 -12.91 2.93 -0.45
CA PHE A 67 -12.97 4.36 -0.12
C PHE A 67 -13.47 4.55 1.31
N THR A 68 -14.54 3.84 1.67
CA THR A 68 -15.10 3.94 3.01
C THR A 68 -14.10 3.46 4.07
N ALA A 69 -13.44 2.34 3.80
CA ALA A 69 -12.46 1.80 4.74
C ALA A 69 -11.30 2.77 4.93
N ALA A 70 -10.82 3.37 3.85
CA ALA A 70 -9.73 4.34 3.95
C ALA A 70 -10.17 5.58 4.71
N GLN A 71 -11.39 6.04 4.46
CA GLN A 71 -11.94 7.22 5.09
C GLN A 71 -12.08 7.03 6.59
N ILE A 72 -12.60 5.89 7.01
CA ILE A 72 -12.74 5.57 8.43
C ILE A 72 -11.38 5.54 9.09
N ALA A 73 -10.38 5.05 8.39
CA ALA A 73 -9.01 4.96 8.91
C ALA A 73 -8.28 6.30 8.89
N GLY A 74 -8.85 7.33 8.26
CA GLY A 74 -8.17 8.60 8.15
C GLY A 74 -7.04 8.59 7.14
N ALA A 75 -7.12 7.71 6.15
CA ALA A 75 -6.10 7.55 5.14
C ALA A 75 -6.57 8.12 3.80
N GLU A 76 -5.61 8.51 2.98
CA GLU A 76 -5.91 8.93 1.62
C GLU A 76 -5.92 7.71 0.71
N LEU A 77 -6.82 7.72 -0.27
CA LEU A 77 -6.93 6.62 -1.22
C LEU A 77 -6.54 7.09 -2.60
N SER A 78 -5.68 6.32 -3.26
CA SER A 78 -5.31 6.56 -4.65
C SER A 78 -5.56 5.29 -5.47
N LEU A 79 -6.31 5.43 -6.54
CA LEU A 79 -6.58 4.36 -7.46
C LEU A 79 -5.86 4.66 -8.76
N ILE A 80 -4.98 3.76 -9.18
CA ILE A 80 -4.11 4.01 -10.32
C ILE A 80 -4.28 2.89 -11.33
N ARG A 81 -4.36 3.25 -12.60
CA ARG A 81 -4.27 2.29 -13.70
C ARG A 81 -2.98 2.57 -14.44
N SER A 82 -2.17 1.55 -14.63
CA SER A 82 -0.90 1.71 -15.31
C SER A 82 -0.50 0.42 -15.99
N GLU A 83 0.09 0.54 -17.16
CA GLU A 83 0.61 -0.63 -17.87
C GLU A 83 1.80 -1.23 -17.13
N ASP A 84 2.47 -0.43 -16.31
CA ASP A 84 3.58 -0.91 -15.51
C ASP A 84 3.28 -0.63 -14.05
N VAL A 85 2.72 -1.63 -13.37
CA VAL A 85 2.31 -1.50 -11.98
C VAL A 85 3.52 -1.25 -11.09
N GLU A 86 4.63 -1.92 -11.36
CA GLU A 86 5.84 -1.74 -10.55
C GLU A 86 6.33 -0.29 -10.62
N ASP A 87 6.44 0.26 -11.83
CA ASP A 87 6.87 1.65 -11.99
C ASP A 87 5.92 2.62 -11.32
N ALA A 88 4.62 2.38 -11.45
CA ALA A 88 3.63 3.27 -10.85
C ALA A 88 3.76 3.30 -9.34
N LEU A 89 3.97 2.14 -8.72
CA LEU A 89 4.12 2.06 -7.28
C LEU A 89 5.43 2.70 -6.82
N VAL A 90 6.50 2.49 -7.56
CA VAL A 90 7.78 3.12 -7.24
C VAL A 90 7.67 4.64 -7.33
N ASP A 91 7.06 5.13 -8.40
CA ASP A 91 6.89 6.57 -8.59
C ASP A 91 6.04 7.17 -7.46
N PHE A 92 4.97 6.46 -7.08
CA PHE A 92 4.12 6.94 -5.99
C PHE A 92 4.90 7.00 -4.68
N ALA A 93 5.67 5.96 -4.38
CA ALA A 93 6.45 5.92 -3.14
C ALA A 93 7.45 7.06 -3.08
N LYS A 94 8.10 7.33 -4.21
CA LYS A 94 9.08 8.42 -4.26
C LYS A 94 8.41 9.79 -4.16
N ALA A 95 7.28 9.95 -4.82
CA ALA A 95 6.56 11.23 -4.79
C ALA A 95 6.07 11.57 -3.41
N LYS A 96 5.71 10.56 -2.63
CA LYS A 96 5.19 10.77 -1.27
C LYS A 96 6.27 10.64 -0.20
N ASP A 97 7.49 10.30 -0.58
CA ASP A 97 8.58 10.05 0.38
C ASP A 97 8.19 8.99 1.39
N ALA A 98 7.66 7.88 0.90
CA ALA A 98 7.20 6.81 1.77
C ALA A 98 8.35 6.24 2.60
N ASN A 99 8.11 6.07 3.88
CA ASN A 99 9.07 5.46 4.81
C ASN A 99 8.84 3.97 4.94
N ILE A 100 7.58 3.56 4.92
CA ILE A 100 7.20 2.16 5.09
C ILE A 100 6.17 1.82 4.03
N ILE A 101 6.32 0.66 3.42
CA ILE A 101 5.34 0.14 2.48
C ILE A 101 4.79 -1.14 3.06
N VAL A 102 3.47 -1.18 3.24
CA VAL A 102 2.76 -2.35 3.74
C VAL A 102 2.08 -3.02 2.55
N LEU A 103 2.30 -4.32 2.39
CA LEU A 103 1.65 -5.05 1.32
C LEU A 103 1.51 -6.51 1.71
N GLY A 104 0.66 -7.23 0.98
CA GLY A 104 0.43 -8.63 1.25
C GLY A 104 1.49 -9.53 0.65
N ALA A 105 1.72 -10.65 1.28
CA ALA A 105 2.65 -11.64 0.77
C ALA A 105 2.09 -12.25 -0.51
N ALA A 106 3.00 -12.65 -1.42
CA ALA A 106 2.58 -13.33 -2.64
C ALA A 106 1.89 -14.64 -2.29
N GLY A 107 0.73 -14.86 -2.89
CA GLY A 107 -0.06 -16.02 -2.53
C GLY A 107 0.47 -17.30 -3.13
N ARG A 108 0.89 -17.27 -4.38
CA ARG A 108 1.33 -18.47 -5.09
C ARG A 108 2.55 -18.20 -5.93
N PRO A 109 3.43 -19.19 -6.04
CA PRO A 109 4.52 -19.08 -6.99
C PRO A 109 3.94 -19.01 -8.40
N SER A 110 4.37 -18.04 -9.17
CA SER A 110 3.89 -17.85 -10.51
C SER A 110 4.99 -17.97 -11.55
N GLY A 111 6.15 -18.42 -11.11
CA GLY A 111 7.32 -18.47 -11.98
C GLY A 111 7.99 -17.13 -12.16
N LYS A 112 7.42 -16.08 -11.58
CA LYS A 112 8.00 -14.76 -11.64
C LYS A 112 8.41 -14.33 -10.25
N GLU A 113 9.38 -13.45 -10.20
CA GLU A 113 9.80 -12.88 -8.94
C GLU A 113 8.66 -12.09 -8.32
N PRO A 114 8.40 -12.26 -7.03
CA PRO A 114 7.32 -11.50 -6.37
C PRO A 114 7.53 -10.00 -6.49
N LEU A 115 6.42 -9.29 -6.59
CA LEU A 115 6.45 -7.84 -6.73
C LEU A 115 7.22 -7.19 -5.57
N VAL A 116 7.04 -7.70 -4.35
CA VAL A 116 7.71 -7.11 -3.19
C VAL A 116 9.23 -7.11 -3.36
N MET A 117 9.78 -8.18 -3.91
CA MET A 117 11.23 -8.25 -4.10
C MET A 117 11.71 -7.24 -5.14
N ARG A 118 10.93 -7.06 -6.20
CA ARG A 118 11.28 -6.06 -7.21
C ARG A 118 11.21 -4.66 -6.63
N LEU A 119 10.20 -4.38 -5.80
CA LEU A 119 10.08 -3.08 -5.17
C LEU A 119 11.22 -2.83 -4.19
N GLN A 120 11.60 -3.86 -3.43
CA GLN A 120 12.70 -3.71 -2.48
C GLN A 120 14.00 -3.31 -3.16
N ARG A 121 14.27 -3.88 -4.33
CA ARG A 121 15.48 -3.53 -5.05
C ARG A 121 15.46 -2.09 -5.55
N ARG A 122 14.29 -1.59 -5.91
CA ARG A 122 14.16 -0.23 -6.45
C ARG A 122 14.01 0.82 -5.36
N LEU A 123 13.64 0.40 -4.15
CA LEU A 123 13.43 1.31 -3.02
C LEU A 123 14.22 0.81 -1.81
N PRO A 124 15.56 0.83 -1.90
CA PRO A 124 16.37 0.20 -0.85
C PRO A 124 16.31 0.90 0.49
N GLU A 125 15.86 2.16 0.52
CA GLU A 125 15.78 2.91 1.77
C GLU A 125 14.42 2.83 2.43
N VAL A 126 13.47 2.13 1.82
CA VAL A 126 12.12 2.02 2.34
C VAL A 126 11.99 0.71 3.10
N GLU A 127 11.36 0.78 4.26
CA GLU A 127 11.06 -0.45 5.02
C GLU A 127 9.82 -1.11 4.43
N PHE A 128 9.86 -2.42 4.26
CA PHE A 128 8.74 -3.18 3.74
C PHE A 128 8.16 -4.05 4.83
N ASP A 129 6.85 -3.93 5.05
CA ASP A 129 6.12 -4.74 6.02
C ASP A 129 5.20 -5.66 5.24
N VAL A 130 5.59 -6.90 5.10
CA VAL A 130 4.87 -7.89 4.29
C VAL A 130 3.94 -8.66 5.21
N VAL A 131 2.64 -8.56 4.96
CA VAL A 131 1.63 -9.16 5.81
C VAL A 131 1.21 -10.49 5.20
N ALA A 132 1.31 -11.56 5.99
CA ALA A 132 0.92 -12.87 5.52
C ALA A 132 -0.59 -12.92 5.31
N ALA A 133 -0.99 -13.55 4.22
CA ALA A 133 -2.41 -13.71 3.93
C ALA A 133 -3.03 -14.65 4.95
N ARG A 134 -4.23 -14.32 5.38
CA ARG A 134 -4.99 -15.20 6.22
C ARG A 134 -5.96 -15.97 5.37
N GLY A 135 -5.97 -17.25 5.58
CA GLY A 135 -6.68 -18.22 4.79
C GLY A 135 -8.16 -18.06 4.61
#